data_a430026a0c21315db5a021bba73097b2
#
_entry.id   a430026a0c21315db5a021bba73097b2
#
_cell.length_a   1.000
_cell.length_b   1.000
_cell.length_c   1.000
_cell.angle_alpha   90.00
_cell.angle_beta   90.00
_cell.angle_gamma   90.00
#
_symmetry.space_group_name_H-M   'P 1'
#
loop_
_entity.id
_entity.type
_entity.pdbx_description
1 polymer ?
#
loop_
_entity_poly.entity_id
_entity_poly.type
_entity_poly.pdbx_seq_one_letter_code
_entity_poly.pdbx_strand_id
1 'polypeptide(L)'
;WVRAALDTYGVPYTYFADQKLREGDLRAKYDVIIFPHVGGTATSQVNGMAVTGTAPLPYTKTDKTPNLAYVDSSDDIRGGMGLEGLLNLVKFVQEGGTLITEGSTATILPQYGLTTGVTVESPAQLFVRGSILRGKMADLKSPLAYGYDANDLPVYFNQDPVLSVGGAPAGFGGFGGGGAANAGLGQNVTPNAQPLRIQPLEGGAPAERAPGGPAADQMAQMRAMAARFGVTLD
;
A
#
# COMPACT_ATOMS: atom_id res chain seq x y z
N TRP A 1 -12.30 10.78 0.10
CA TRP A 1 -12.69 11.07 -1.29
C TRP A 1 -13.35 9.85 -1.94
N VAL A 2 -12.80 8.62 -1.81
CA VAL A 2 -13.37 7.42 -2.43
C VAL A 2 -14.83 7.23 -2.02
N ARG A 3 -15.15 7.30 -0.73
CA ARG A 3 -16.54 7.20 -0.26
C ARG A 3 -17.44 8.26 -0.87
N ALA A 4 -16.99 9.53 -0.89
CA ALA A 4 -17.76 10.62 -1.48
C ALA A 4 -18.03 10.38 -2.98
N ALA A 5 -17.07 9.82 -3.71
CA ALA A 5 -17.27 9.44 -5.10
C ALA A 5 -18.31 8.32 -5.24
N LEU A 6 -18.17 7.24 -4.46
CA LEU A 6 -19.12 6.12 -4.49
C LEU A 6 -20.54 6.57 -4.15
N ASP A 7 -20.68 7.42 -3.12
CA ASP A 7 -21.97 8.00 -2.72
C ASP A 7 -22.57 8.86 -3.84
N THR A 8 -21.73 9.69 -4.49
CA THR A 8 -22.17 10.58 -5.58
C THR A 8 -22.67 9.81 -6.79
N TYR A 9 -22.01 8.71 -7.13
CA TYR A 9 -22.39 7.86 -8.27
C TYR A 9 -23.39 6.76 -7.91
N GLY A 10 -23.83 6.69 -6.66
CA GLY A 10 -24.82 5.69 -6.20
C GLY A 10 -24.29 4.25 -6.26
N VAL A 11 -22.98 4.07 -6.13
CA VAL A 11 -22.35 2.75 -6.12
C VAL A 11 -22.52 2.14 -4.71
N PRO A 12 -23.18 0.99 -4.56
CA PRO A 12 -23.32 0.36 -3.26
C PRO A 12 -21.97 -0.18 -2.77
N TYR A 13 -21.65 0.07 -1.50
CA TYR A 13 -20.43 -0.44 -0.88
C TYR A 13 -20.63 -0.71 0.60
N THR A 14 -19.79 -1.57 1.16
CA THR A 14 -19.63 -1.76 2.60
C THR A 14 -18.34 -1.11 3.06
N TYR A 15 -18.44 -0.19 4.02
CA TYR A 15 -17.26 0.38 4.66
C TYR A 15 -16.88 -0.47 5.88
N PHE A 16 -15.62 -0.86 5.98
CA PHE A 16 -15.07 -1.58 7.13
C PHE A 16 -13.63 -1.16 7.39
N ALA A 17 -13.16 -1.38 8.59
CA ALA A 17 -11.78 -1.10 8.98
C ALA A 17 -10.89 -2.36 8.85
N ASP A 18 -9.59 -2.15 8.96
CA ASP A 18 -8.54 -3.14 8.69
C ASP A 18 -8.65 -4.42 9.55
N GLN A 19 -9.11 -4.32 10.80
CA GLN A 19 -9.30 -5.49 11.65
C GLN A 19 -10.32 -6.50 11.10
N LYS A 20 -11.27 -6.06 10.28
CA LYS A 20 -12.24 -6.95 9.63
C LYS A 20 -11.61 -7.92 8.64
N LEU A 21 -10.46 -7.57 8.08
CA LEU A 21 -9.72 -8.44 7.19
C LEU A 21 -9.25 -9.74 7.86
N ARG A 22 -9.07 -9.72 9.20
CA ARG A 22 -8.71 -10.92 9.97
C ARG A 22 -9.82 -11.96 10.04
N GLU A 23 -11.08 -11.56 9.85
CA GLU A 23 -12.22 -12.49 9.87
C GLU A 23 -12.22 -13.46 8.69
N GLY A 24 -11.52 -13.14 7.61
CA GLY A 24 -11.44 -13.97 6.41
C GLY A 24 -12.74 -14.07 5.63
N ASP A 25 -12.79 -15.09 4.78
CA ASP A 25 -13.93 -15.37 3.90
C ASP A 25 -14.36 -14.15 3.05
N LEU A 26 -13.35 -13.40 2.57
CA LEU A 26 -13.58 -12.13 1.90
C LEU A 26 -14.23 -12.32 0.54
N ARG A 27 -13.88 -13.41 -0.18
CA ARG A 27 -14.44 -13.66 -1.52
C ARG A 27 -15.94 -13.98 -1.51
N ALA A 28 -16.42 -14.59 -0.44
CA ALA A 28 -17.86 -14.83 -0.27
C ALA A 28 -18.65 -13.55 0.02
N LYS A 29 -17.95 -12.50 0.51
CA LYS A 29 -18.59 -11.24 0.92
C LYS A 29 -18.47 -10.15 -0.14
N TYR A 30 -17.36 -10.13 -0.90
CA TYR A 30 -16.99 -9.02 -1.78
C TYR A 30 -16.44 -9.51 -3.12
N ASP A 31 -16.71 -8.77 -4.18
CA ASP A 31 -16.10 -8.95 -5.50
C ASP A 31 -14.91 -8.02 -5.70
N VAL A 32 -14.99 -6.82 -5.13
CA VAL A 32 -13.97 -5.79 -5.21
C VAL A 32 -13.69 -5.24 -3.82
N ILE A 33 -12.43 -5.12 -3.46
CA ILE A 33 -11.98 -4.41 -2.26
C ILE A 33 -11.13 -3.22 -2.72
N ILE A 34 -11.51 -2.03 -2.27
CA ILE A 34 -10.73 -0.80 -2.49
C ILE A 34 -10.03 -0.45 -1.19
N PHE A 35 -8.72 -0.37 -1.24
CA PHE A 35 -7.88 0.05 -0.12
C PHE A 35 -7.26 1.42 -0.45
N PRO A 36 -7.94 2.52 -0.11
CA PRO A 36 -7.52 3.86 -0.49
C PRO A 36 -6.27 4.28 0.27
N HIS A 37 -5.68 5.40 -0.16
CA HIS A 37 -4.53 6.00 0.52
C HIS A 37 -4.85 6.33 1.98
N VAL A 38 -4.02 5.83 2.91
CA VAL A 38 -4.16 6.08 4.35
C VAL A 38 -2.89 6.69 4.98
N GLY A 39 -1.80 6.80 4.21
CA GLY A 39 -0.50 7.26 4.71
C GLY A 39 0.28 6.17 5.45
N GLY A 40 1.49 6.51 5.87
CA GLY A 40 2.38 5.59 6.58
C GLY A 40 3.11 4.59 5.68
N THR A 41 3.93 3.73 6.30
CA THR A 41 4.66 2.66 5.63
C THR A 41 3.81 1.39 5.52
N ALA A 42 4.15 0.48 4.62
CA ALA A 42 3.46 -0.82 4.52
C ALA A 42 3.42 -1.56 5.86
N THR A 43 4.52 -1.54 6.61
CA THR A 43 4.59 -2.15 7.95
C THR A 43 3.62 -1.49 8.93
N SER A 44 3.53 -0.16 8.96
CA SER A 44 2.60 0.54 9.85
C SER A 44 1.14 0.32 9.45
N GLN A 45 0.87 0.19 8.15
CA GLN A 45 -0.48 -0.09 7.64
C GLN A 45 -0.94 -1.52 7.96
N VAL A 46 -0.03 -2.48 7.93
CA VAL A 46 -0.35 -3.87 8.29
C VAL A 46 -0.47 -4.05 9.79
N ASN A 47 0.48 -3.53 10.56
CA ASN A 47 0.51 -3.72 12.01
C ASN A 47 -0.41 -2.77 12.78
N GLY A 48 -0.81 -1.65 12.16
CA GLY A 48 -1.66 -0.66 12.79
C GLY A 48 -1.09 -0.14 14.11
N MET A 49 -1.99 0.09 15.05
CA MET A 49 -1.63 0.52 16.39
C MET A 49 -1.01 -0.63 17.19
N ALA A 50 0.12 -0.37 17.85
CA ALA A 50 0.83 -1.39 18.61
C ALA A 50 -0.06 -1.96 19.75
N VAL A 51 -0.02 -3.28 19.91
CA VAL A 51 -0.69 -3.98 21.02
C VAL A 51 0.18 -3.84 22.25
N THR A 52 -0.09 -2.82 23.07
CA THR A 52 0.60 -2.58 24.34
C THR A 52 -0.35 -2.84 25.51
N GLY A 53 0.15 -3.52 26.54
CA GLY A 53 -0.67 -3.92 27.68
C GLY A 53 -1.70 -5.01 27.36
N THR A 54 -2.50 -5.38 28.35
CA THR A 54 -3.50 -6.45 28.26
C THR A 54 -4.91 -5.95 27.94
N ALA A 55 -5.21 -4.68 28.28
CA ALA A 55 -6.53 -4.11 28.05
C ALA A 55 -6.76 -3.81 26.55
N PRO A 56 -7.89 -4.24 25.97
CA PRO A 56 -8.24 -3.87 24.60
C PRO A 56 -8.55 -2.37 24.50
N LEU A 57 -8.44 -1.83 23.29
CA LEU A 57 -8.84 -0.46 22.96
C LEU A 57 -10.11 -0.51 22.10
N PRO A 58 -11.30 -0.44 22.69
CA PRO A 58 -12.53 -0.58 21.95
C PRO A 58 -12.87 0.67 21.13
N TYR A 59 -13.43 0.45 19.95
CA TYR A 59 -14.06 1.46 19.11
C TYR A 59 -15.54 1.09 18.96
N THR A 60 -16.29 1.38 20.03
CA THR A 60 -17.70 1.00 20.13
C THR A 60 -18.55 2.21 20.55
N LYS A 61 -19.82 2.19 20.17
CA LYS A 61 -20.79 3.19 20.60
C LYS A 61 -21.13 2.98 22.08
N THR A 62 -21.07 4.06 22.85
CA THR A 62 -21.50 4.09 24.25
C THR A 62 -22.34 5.33 24.52
N ASP A 63 -22.97 5.41 25.69
CA ASP A 63 -23.73 6.62 26.09
C ASP A 63 -22.85 7.87 26.16
N LYS A 64 -21.54 7.69 26.46
CA LYS A 64 -20.56 8.77 26.48
C LYS A 64 -20.01 9.12 25.09
N THR A 65 -20.09 8.20 24.14
CA THR A 65 -19.55 8.33 22.79
C THR A 65 -20.60 7.93 21.74
N PRO A 66 -21.74 8.64 21.67
CA PRO A 66 -22.87 8.21 20.85
C PRO A 66 -22.61 8.27 19.34
N ASN A 67 -21.58 9.01 18.92
CA ASN A 67 -21.21 9.19 17.51
C ASN A 67 -20.04 8.31 17.06
N LEU A 68 -19.45 7.50 17.95
CA LEU A 68 -18.44 6.53 17.56
C LEU A 68 -19.09 5.29 16.92
N ALA A 69 -18.27 4.55 16.16
CA ALA A 69 -18.64 3.28 15.57
C ALA A 69 -19.92 3.32 14.72
N TYR A 70 -20.13 4.42 14.00
CA TYR A 70 -21.32 4.58 13.16
C TYR A 70 -21.30 3.65 11.93
N VAL A 71 -20.14 3.47 11.30
CA VAL A 71 -20.00 2.69 10.05
C VAL A 71 -19.31 1.35 10.27
N ASP A 72 -18.50 1.22 11.30
CA ASP A 72 -17.83 0.00 11.72
C ASP A 72 -17.48 0.07 13.20
N SER A 73 -17.32 -1.08 13.85
CA SER A 73 -17.01 -1.18 15.28
C SER A 73 -15.99 -2.28 15.52
N SER A 74 -15.22 -2.13 16.60
CA SER A 74 -14.27 -3.15 17.03
C SER A 74 -14.14 -3.16 18.55
N ASP A 75 -14.01 -4.34 19.12
CA ASP A 75 -13.69 -4.48 20.52
C ASP A 75 -12.22 -4.15 20.81
N ASP A 76 -11.36 -4.22 19.80
CA ASP A 76 -9.96 -3.83 19.89
C ASP A 76 -9.43 -3.38 18.53
N ILE A 77 -9.14 -2.09 18.40
CA ILE A 77 -8.59 -1.50 17.16
C ILE A 77 -7.08 -1.68 17.01
N ARG A 78 -6.40 -2.28 17.99
CA ARG A 78 -4.95 -2.47 17.95
C ARG A 78 -4.58 -3.64 17.02
N GLY A 79 -3.34 -3.63 16.53
CA GLY A 79 -2.78 -4.70 15.71
C GLY A 79 -3.15 -4.66 14.23
N GLY A 80 -3.92 -3.66 13.79
CA GLY A 80 -4.26 -3.46 12.38
C GLY A 80 -4.90 -4.69 11.73
N MET A 81 -4.68 -4.89 10.45
CA MET A 81 -5.05 -6.13 9.77
C MET A 81 -4.15 -7.30 10.16
N GLY A 82 -2.91 -7.02 10.62
CA GLY A 82 -1.90 -8.03 10.90
C GLY A 82 -1.53 -8.88 9.69
N LEU A 83 -0.67 -9.85 9.88
CA LEU A 83 -0.31 -10.79 8.81
C LEU A 83 -1.51 -11.66 8.39
N GLU A 84 -2.40 -11.97 9.31
CA GLU A 84 -3.61 -12.74 9.03
C GLU A 84 -4.51 -12.02 8.03
N GLY A 85 -4.83 -10.75 8.26
CA GLY A 85 -5.63 -9.94 7.34
C GLY A 85 -4.95 -9.74 6.00
N LEU A 86 -3.60 -9.57 6.00
CA LEU A 86 -2.84 -9.47 4.76
C LEU A 86 -2.93 -10.75 3.93
N LEU A 87 -2.80 -11.92 4.56
CA LEU A 87 -2.93 -13.20 3.87
C LEU A 87 -4.36 -13.46 3.38
N ASN A 88 -5.37 -13.01 4.13
CA ASN A 88 -6.75 -13.05 3.67
C ASN A 88 -6.98 -12.18 2.43
N LEU A 89 -6.32 -11.03 2.31
CA LEU A 89 -6.36 -10.22 1.08
C LEU A 89 -5.69 -10.94 -0.10
N VAL A 90 -4.55 -11.60 0.12
CA VAL A 90 -3.90 -12.39 -0.94
C VAL A 90 -4.82 -13.54 -1.37
N LYS A 91 -5.38 -14.27 -0.41
CA LYS A 91 -6.35 -15.34 -0.68
C LYS A 91 -7.55 -14.83 -1.47
N PHE A 92 -8.11 -13.68 -1.10
CA PHE A 92 -9.21 -13.03 -1.82
C PHE A 92 -8.87 -12.82 -3.30
N VAL A 93 -7.67 -12.31 -3.62
CA VAL A 93 -7.22 -12.13 -5.00
C VAL A 93 -7.03 -13.47 -5.71
N GLN A 94 -6.43 -14.46 -5.05
CA GLN A 94 -6.23 -15.82 -5.62
C GLN A 94 -7.56 -16.52 -5.92
N GLU A 95 -8.60 -16.23 -5.15
CA GLU A 95 -9.97 -16.73 -5.38
C GLU A 95 -10.75 -15.91 -6.44
N GLY A 96 -10.09 -15.00 -7.14
CA GLY A 96 -10.66 -14.21 -8.24
C GLY A 96 -11.31 -12.88 -7.82
N GLY A 97 -11.05 -12.40 -6.60
CA GLY A 97 -11.44 -11.06 -6.18
C GLY A 97 -10.53 -9.99 -6.78
N THR A 98 -11.04 -8.76 -6.90
CA THR A 98 -10.28 -7.62 -7.38
C THR A 98 -9.87 -6.72 -6.21
N LEU A 99 -8.56 -6.55 -6.00
CA LEU A 99 -8.02 -5.61 -5.00
C LEU A 99 -7.48 -4.36 -5.69
N ILE A 100 -8.00 -3.20 -5.31
CA ILE A 100 -7.54 -1.89 -5.78
C ILE A 100 -6.83 -1.19 -4.63
N THR A 101 -5.57 -0.84 -4.82
CA THR A 101 -4.76 -0.10 -3.84
C THR A 101 -4.36 1.25 -4.40
N GLU A 102 -4.33 2.28 -3.57
CA GLU A 102 -4.06 3.65 -3.98
C GLU A 102 -2.97 4.30 -3.12
N GLY A 103 -2.06 5.01 -3.77
CA GLY A 103 -1.02 5.77 -3.06
C GLY A 103 -0.20 4.87 -2.12
N SER A 104 -0.14 5.18 -0.84
CA SER A 104 0.68 4.44 0.13
C SER A 104 0.30 2.96 0.27
N THR A 105 -0.96 2.60 0.09
CA THR A 105 -1.40 1.21 0.21
C THR A 105 -0.93 0.33 -0.96
N ALA A 106 -0.57 0.94 -2.08
CA ALA A 106 0.03 0.24 -3.22
C ALA A 106 1.42 -0.35 -2.90
N THR A 107 2.05 0.06 -1.81
CA THR A 107 3.35 -0.47 -1.39
C THR A 107 3.25 -1.75 -0.57
N ILE A 108 2.08 -2.10 -0.04
CA ILE A 108 1.92 -3.21 0.91
C ILE A 108 2.33 -4.53 0.25
N LEU A 109 1.67 -4.92 -0.83
CA LEU A 109 1.93 -6.21 -1.46
C LEU A 109 3.38 -6.34 -1.99
N PRO A 110 3.95 -5.33 -2.71
CA PRO A 110 5.34 -5.40 -3.14
C PRO A 110 6.35 -5.47 -2.00
N GLN A 111 6.17 -4.71 -0.93
CA GLN A 111 7.11 -4.70 0.20
C GLN A 111 7.06 -5.98 1.02
N TYR A 112 5.94 -6.67 1.04
CA TYR A 112 5.80 -8.00 1.65
C TYR A 112 6.15 -9.14 0.69
N GLY A 113 6.60 -8.85 -0.55
CA GLY A 113 6.96 -9.87 -1.53
C GLY A 113 5.77 -10.69 -2.02
N LEU A 114 4.58 -10.10 -2.02
CA LEU A 114 3.31 -10.76 -2.38
C LEU A 114 2.88 -10.46 -3.83
N THR A 115 3.68 -9.68 -4.55
CA THR A 115 3.52 -9.41 -5.98
C THR A 115 4.82 -9.65 -6.71
N THR A 116 4.74 -10.16 -7.94
CA THR A 116 5.90 -10.34 -8.82
C THR A 116 5.98 -9.20 -9.83
N GLY A 117 7.20 -8.81 -10.23
CA GLY A 117 7.42 -7.81 -11.27
C GLY A 117 7.06 -6.37 -10.88
N VAL A 118 6.78 -6.11 -9.61
CA VAL A 118 6.56 -4.76 -9.07
C VAL A 118 7.46 -4.55 -7.87
N THR A 119 8.24 -3.45 -7.88
CA THR A 119 9.12 -3.06 -6.77
C THR A 119 8.83 -1.64 -6.34
N VAL A 120 9.00 -1.37 -5.05
CA VAL A 120 8.88 -0.02 -4.49
C VAL A 120 10.25 0.64 -4.55
N GLU A 121 10.31 1.79 -5.21
CA GLU A 121 11.53 2.54 -5.42
C GLU A 121 11.56 3.79 -4.51
N SER A 122 12.75 4.17 -4.09
CA SER A 122 13.01 5.42 -3.37
C SER A 122 14.15 6.17 -4.04
N PRO A 123 13.91 6.81 -5.21
CA PRO A 123 14.96 7.48 -5.97
C PRO A 123 15.51 8.67 -5.17
N ALA A 124 16.82 8.64 -4.83
CA ALA A 124 17.45 9.68 -4.02
C ALA A 124 17.46 11.08 -4.69
N GLN A 125 17.34 11.11 -6.02
CA GLN A 125 17.35 12.34 -6.81
C GLN A 125 15.95 12.87 -7.14
N LEU A 126 14.89 12.13 -6.82
CA LEU A 126 13.52 12.56 -7.03
C LEU A 126 13.09 13.46 -5.87
N PHE A 127 12.74 14.69 -6.19
CA PHE A 127 12.15 15.63 -5.25
C PHE A 127 10.91 16.24 -5.86
N VAL A 128 9.75 15.75 -5.44
CA VAL A 128 8.42 16.22 -5.89
C VAL A 128 7.51 16.37 -4.69
N ARG A 129 7.12 17.60 -4.40
CA ARG A 129 6.27 17.95 -3.26
C ARG A 129 4.97 18.59 -3.75
N GLY A 130 3.94 17.74 -3.95
CA GLY A 130 2.62 18.22 -4.33
C GLY A 130 2.55 18.77 -5.76
N SER A 131 2.84 17.95 -6.76
CA SER A 131 2.77 18.31 -8.17
C SER A 131 1.58 17.68 -8.85
N ILE A 132 1.07 18.37 -9.89
CA ILE A 132 0.13 17.81 -10.85
C ILE A 132 0.93 17.33 -12.06
N LEU A 133 0.91 16.04 -12.28
CA LEU A 133 1.56 15.40 -13.44
C LEU A 133 0.55 15.16 -14.55
N ARG A 134 1.04 15.18 -15.78
CA ARG A 134 0.26 14.77 -16.94
C ARG A 134 0.38 13.26 -17.13
N GLY A 135 -0.63 12.53 -16.66
CA GLY A 135 -0.76 11.11 -16.94
C GLY A 135 -1.27 10.86 -18.37
N LYS A 136 -0.84 9.78 -18.97
CA LYS A 136 -1.38 9.33 -20.27
C LYS A 136 -1.95 7.94 -20.14
N MET A 137 -3.16 7.75 -20.66
CA MET A 137 -3.73 6.41 -20.77
C MET A 137 -2.95 5.61 -21.79
N ALA A 138 -2.30 4.55 -21.35
CA ALA A 138 -1.54 3.66 -22.24
C ALA A 138 -2.46 2.79 -23.09
N ASP A 139 -3.59 2.39 -22.56
CA ASP A 139 -4.61 1.58 -23.22
C ASP A 139 -6.02 2.10 -22.91
N LEU A 140 -6.65 2.75 -23.88
CA LEU A 140 -8.03 3.25 -23.77
C LEU A 140 -9.09 2.13 -23.78
N LYS A 141 -8.72 0.91 -24.11
CA LYS A 141 -9.62 -0.25 -24.06
C LYS A 141 -9.65 -0.90 -22.68
N SER A 142 -8.72 -0.54 -21.81
CA SER A 142 -8.71 -1.01 -20.43
C SER A 142 -9.97 -0.55 -19.71
N PRO A 143 -10.61 -1.40 -18.89
CA PRO A 143 -11.72 -0.98 -18.02
C PRO A 143 -11.37 0.20 -17.12
N LEU A 144 -10.09 0.36 -16.74
CA LEU A 144 -9.62 1.49 -15.95
C LEU A 144 -9.69 2.83 -16.69
N ALA A 145 -9.75 2.80 -18.02
CA ALA A 145 -9.85 4.00 -18.84
C ALA A 145 -11.29 4.35 -19.22
N TYR A 146 -12.28 3.57 -18.82
CA TYR A 146 -13.66 3.84 -19.16
C TYR A 146 -14.13 5.17 -18.54
N GLY A 147 -14.83 5.96 -19.34
CA GLY A 147 -15.30 7.30 -18.95
C GLY A 147 -14.31 8.42 -19.22
N TYR A 148 -13.14 8.13 -19.78
CA TYR A 148 -12.18 9.14 -20.22
C TYR A 148 -12.25 9.34 -21.74
N ASP A 149 -12.52 10.57 -22.16
CA ASP A 149 -12.64 10.92 -23.58
C ASP A 149 -11.29 11.26 -24.21
N ALA A 150 -10.27 11.51 -23.39
CA ALA A 150 -8.94 11.91 -23.82
C ALA A 150 -7.85 11.06 -23.19
N ASN A 151 -6.69 10.98 -23.87
CA ASN A 151 -5.54 10.24 -23.37
C ASN A 151 -4.84 10.90 -22.17
N ASP A 152 -5.17 12.18 -21.89
CA ASP A 152 -4.49 12.97 -20.85
C ASP A 152 -5.32 13.03 -19.57
N LEU A 153 -4.65 12.81 -18.45
CA LEU A 153 -5.24 12.81 -17.12
C LEU A 153 -4.37 13.65 -16.18
N PRO A 154 -4.91 14.63 -15.44
CA PRO A 154 -4.17 15.24 -14.34
C PRO A 154 -4.03 14.27 -13.18
N VAL A 155 -2.79 13.99 -12.78
CA VAL A 155 -2.48 13.08 -11.67
C VAL A 155 -1.75 13.87 -10.59
N TYR A 156 -2.32 13.89 -9.39
CA TYR A 156 -1.61 14.43 -8.24
C TYR A 156 -0.55 13.46 -7.76
N PHE A 157 0.66 13.95 -7.56
CA PHE A 157 1.78 13.18 -7.05
C PHE A 157 2.52 13.96 -5.96
N ASN A 158 2.79 13.30 -4.84
CA ASN A 158 3.49 13.89 -3.71
C ASN A 158 4.58 12.96 -3.20
N GLN A 159 5.69 12.88 -3.92
CA GLN A 159 6.92 12.16 -3.59
C GLN A 159 6.79 10.63 -3.62
N ASP A 160 5.77 10.05 -3.02
CA ASP A 160 5.60 8.62 -2.80
C ASP A 160 4.18 8.15 -3.16
N PRO A 161 4.02 6.85 -3.43
CA PRO A 161 5.04 5.86 -3.76
C PRO A 161 5.53 5.96 -5.21
N VAL A 162 6.74 5.49 -5.47
CA VAL A 162 7.24 5.22 -6.83
C VAL A 162 7.35 3.71 -7.01
N LEU A 163 6.75 3.20 -8.06
CA LEU A 163 6.74 1.77 -8.36
C LEU A 163 7.45 1.53 -9.69
N SER A 164 8.35 0.55 -9.72
CA SER A 164 8.94 0.01 -10.95
C SER A 164 8.22 -1.26 -11.34
N VAL A 165 7.92 -1.40 -12.63
CA VAL A 165 7.24 -2.56 -13.21
C VAL A 165 8.14 -3.20 -14.25
N GLY A 166 8.20 -4.53 -14.30
CA GLY A 166 8.96 -5.29 -15.29
C GLY A 166 10.43 -5.55 -14.91
N GLY A 167 10.84 -5.26 -13.70
CA GLY A 167 12.09 -5.77 -13.14
C GLY A 167 12.02 -7.29 -12.97
N ALA A 168 13.18 -7.98 -13.10
CA ALA A 168 13.25 -9.38 -12.68
C ALA A 168 12.71 -9.49 -11.22
N PRO A 169 11.95 -10.55 -10.86
CA PRO A 169 11.51 -10.72 -9.50
C PRO A 169 12.73 -10.56 -8.61
N ALA A 170 12.68 -9.62 -7.67
CA ALA A 170 13.73 -9.50 -6.67
C ALA A 170 13.74 -10.83 -5.94
N GLY A 171 14.64 -11.70 -6.34
CA GLY A 171 14.84 -12.96 -5.67
C GLY A 171 15.02 -12.65 -4.19
N PHE A 172 14.55 -13.49 -3.33
CA PHE A 172 14.50 -13.40 -1.87
C PHE A 172 15.91 -13.19 -1.21
N GLY A 173 16.75 -12.39 -1.81
CA GLY A 173 18.14 -12.14 -1.42
C GLY A 173 18.57 -10.68 -1.45
N GLY A 174 17.68 -9.72 -1.69
CA GLY A 174 18.04 -8.32 -1.87
C GLY A 174 17.90 -7.43 -0.63
N PHE A 175 18.27 -7.89 0.55
CA PHE A 175 18.56 -7.00 1.67
C PHE A 175 20.00 -6.48 1.55
N GLY A 176 20.22 -5.49 0.77
CA GLY A 176 21.54 -4.89 0.73
C GLY A 176 21.96 -4.41 -0.64
N GLY A 177 22.15 -3.14 -0.74
CA GLY A 177 22.97 -2.58 -1.77
C GLY A 177 22.24 -1.93 -2.92
N GLY A 178 22.13 -0.62 -2.86
CA GLY A 178 21.92 0.20 -4.02
C GLY A 178 22.95 -0.14 -5.09
N GLY A 179 22.49 -0.38 -6.30
CA GLY A 179 23.35 -0.53 -7.45
C GLY A 179 22.62 -1.20 -8.60
N ALA A 180 22.41 -0.45 -9.65
CA ALA A 180 22.13 -0.91 -10.99
C ALA A 180 20.72 -1.45 -11.30
N ALA A 181 19.71 -0.62 -11.16
CA ALA A 181 18.46 -0.78 -11.92
C ALA A 181 18.00 0.54 -12.57
N ASN A 182 18.94 1.39 -13.01
CA ASN A 182 18.61 2.57 -13.79
C ASN A 182 18.59 2.30 -15.32
N ALA A 183 18.51 1.05 -15.72
CA ALA A 183 18.50 0.69 -17.13
C ALA A 183 17.07 0.58 -17.69
N GLY A 184 16.23 1.58 -17.50
CA GLY A 184 14.88 1.55 -18.07
C GLY A 184 14.01 2.76 -17.83
N LEU A 185 14.31 3.56 -16.84
CA LEU A 185 13.67 4.86 -16.70
C LEU A 185 14.42 5.82 -17.62
N GLY A 186 13.78 6.12 -18.75
CA GLY A 186 14.27 7.17 -19.64
C GLY A 186 14.66 8.38 -18.80
N GLN A 187 15.82 8.94 -19.10
CA GLN A 187 16.30 10.18 -18.52
C GLN A 187 15.34 11.32 -18.84
N ASN A 188 14.18 11.34 -18.18
CA ASN A 188 13.34 12.53 -18.09
C ASN A 188 13.78 13.38 -16.91
N VAL A 189 15.06 13.68 -16.90
CA VAL A 189 15.56 14.86 -16.18
C VAL A 189 15.00 16.05 -16.93
N THR A 190 14.08 16.78 -16.29
CA THR A 190 13.71 18.10 -16.82
C THR A 190 15.00 18.88 -17.05
N PRO A 191 15.16 19.59 -18.19
CA PRO A 191 16.42 20.23 -18.56
C PRO A 191 16.98 21.23 -17.55
N ASN A 192 16.22 21.58 -16.51
CA ASN A 192 16.59 22.55 -15.47
C ASN A 192 16.75 21.93 -14.06
N ALA A 193 16.68 20.61 -13.90
CA ALA A 193 17.01 19.99 -12.62
C ALA A 193 18.53 19.93 -12.45
N GLN A 194 19.11 21.00 -12.02
CA GLN A 194 20.48 20.96 -11.48
C GLN A 194 20.46 20.12 -10.21
N PRO A 195 21.38 19.15 -10.04
CA PRO A 195 21.46 18.40 -8.80
C PRO A 195 21.76 19.40 -7.68
N LEU A 196 20.81 19.58 -6.78
CA LEU A 196 21.03 20.29 -5.53
C LEU A 196 22.08 19.49 -4.77
N ARG A 197 23.32 19.96 -4.80
CA ARG A 197 24.36 19.50 -3.89
C ARG A 197 24.01 20.05 -2.51
N ILE A 198 23.20 19.29 -1.77
CA ILE A 198 23.08 19.50 -0.34
C ILE A 198 24.42 19.04 0.24
N GLN A 199 25.28 19.98 0.59
CA GLN A 199 26.44 19.66 1.41
C GLN A 199 25.91 19.13 2.73
N PRO A 200 26.39 17.98 3.23
CA PRO A 200 26.04 17.53 4.56
C PRO A 200 26.43 18.62 5.54
N LEU A 201 25.51 19.05 6.39
CA LEU A 201 25.85 19.86 7.55
C LEU A 201 26.86 19.04 8.38
N GLU A 202 28.05 19.55 8.57
CA GLU A 202 29.07 18.91 9.41
C GLU A 202 28.44 18.64 10.78
N GLY A 203 28.40 17.38 11.20
CA GLY A 203 28.00 16.95 12.54
C GLY A 203 26.69 16.19 12.66
N GLY A 204 25.94 15.93 11.59
CA GLY A 204 24.78 15.04 11.62
C GLY A 204 25.20 13.59 11.38
N ALA A 205 24.93 12.69 12.34
CA ALA A 205 24.99 11.26 12.08
C ALA A 205 24.11 10.92 10.86
N PRO A 206 24.52 9.94 10.01
CA PRO A 206 23.70 9.53 8.88
C PRO A 206 22.32 9.16 9.39
N ALA A 207 21.28 9.76 8.82
CA ALA A 207 19.91 9.35 9.11
C ALA A 207 19.81 7.85 8.80
N GLU A 208 19.58 7.05 9.82
CA GLU A 208 19.32 5.62 9.66
C GLU A 208 18.18 5.48 8.66
N ARG A 209 18.47 4.84 7.55
CA ARG A 209 17.46 4.47 6.54
C ARG A 209 16.39 3.67 7.27
N ALA A 210 15.16 4.14 7.25
CA ALA A 210 14.04 3.35 7.69
C ALA A 210 14.09 2.00 6.96
N PRO A 211 14.06 0.85 7.68
CA PRO A 211 14.12 -0.46 7.05
C PRO A 211 12.90 -0.64 6.15
N GLY A 212 13.14 -0.74 4.87
CA GLY A 212 12.10 -1.08 3.90
C GLY A 212 11.80 -2.57 3.98
N GLY A 213 10.66 -2.93 4.49
CA GLY A 213 10.17 -4.30 4.51
C GLY A 213 10.27 -5.01 5.87
N PRO A 214 9.53 -6.12 6.03
CA PRO A 214 9.53 -6.91 7.25
C PRO A 214 10.86 -7.62 7.48
N ALA A 215 11.24 -7.78 8.74
CA ALA A 215 12.42 -8.55 9.11
C ALA A 215 12.29 -10.02 8.69
N ALA A 216 13.42 -10.71 8.51
CA ALA A 216 13.45 -12.12 8.09
C ALA A 216 12.53 -13.02 8.95
N ASP A 217 12.45 -12.75 10.25
CA ASP A 217 11.58 -13.48 11.18
C ASP A 217 10.09 -13.27 10.88
N GLN A 218 9.69 -12.06 10.45
CA GLN A 218 8.31 -11.78 10.06
C GLN A 218 7.95 -12.49 8.77
N MET A 219 8.88 -12.60 7.83
CA MET A 219 8.68 -13.35 6.59
C MET A 219 8.54 -14.85 6.85
N ALA A 220 9.34 -15.41 7.78
CA ALA A 220 9.20 -16.80 8.19
C ALA A 220 7.84 -17.06 8.87
N GLN A 221 7.40 -16.17 9.73
CA GLN A 221 6.08 -16.23 10.36
C GLN A 221 4.95 -16.11 9.33
N MET A 222 5.10 -15.24 8.36
CA MET A 222 4.12 -15.06 7.28
C MET A 222 4.01 -16.34 6.42
N ARG A 223 5.12 -16.96 6.05
CA ARG A 223 5.11 -18.24 5.32
C ARG A 223 4.46 -19.37 6.11
N ALA A 224 4.79 -19.49 7.41
CA ALA A 224 4.19 -20.48 8.28
C ALA A 224 2.68 -20.26 8.43
N MET A 225 2.24 -19.00 8.49
CA MET A 225 0.84 -18.64 8.55
C MET A 225 0.14 -18.88 7.20
N ALA A 226 0.75 -18.48 6.08
CA ALA A 226 0.22 -18.70 4.74
C ALA A 226 -0.10 -20.18 4.48
N ALA A 227 0.79 -21.07 4.92
CA ALA A 227 0.57 -22.50 4.81
C ALA A 227 -0.71 -22.97 5.54
N ARG A 228 -1.06 -22.34 6.66
CA ARG A 228 -2.30 -22.63 7.40
C ARG A 228 -3.55 -22.16 6.66
N PHE A 229 -3.44 -21.11 5.86
CA PHE A 229 -4.54 -20.53 5.07
C PHE A 229 -4.60 -21.10 3.65
N GLY A 230 -3.71 -22.02 3.29
CA GLY A 230 -3.64 -22.60 1.94
C GLY A 230 -3.22 -21.57 0.87
N VAL A 231 -2.51 -20.51 1.29
CA VAL A 231 -1.95 -19.47 0.41
C VAL A 231 -0.51 -19.81 0.07
N THR A 232 -0.18 -19.84 -1.21
CA THR A 232 1.21 -19.97 -1.68
C THR A 232 1.85 -18.57 -1.74
N LEU A 233 3.01 -18.42 -1.12
CA LEU A 233 3.86 -17.23 -1.23
C LEU A 233 5.07 -17.62 -2.08
N ASP A 234 5.20 -17.01 -3.23
CA ASP A 234 6.33 -17.18 -4.16
C ASP A 234 7.56 -16.36 -3.74
#